data_1608c52856f621fd51a668bd0ba65788
#
_entry.id   1608c52856f621fd51a668bd0ba65788
#
_cell.length_a   1.000
_cell.length_b   1.000
_cell.length_c   1.000
_cell.angle_alpha   90.00
_cell.angle_beta   90.00
_cell.angle_gamma   90.00
#
_symmetry.space_group_name_H-M   'P 1'
#
loop_
_entity.id
_entity.type
_entity.pdbx_description
1 polymer ?
#
loop_
_entity_poly.entity_id
_entity_poly.type
_entity_poly.pdbx_seq_one_letter_code
_entity_poly.pdbx_strand_id
1 'polypeptide(L)'
;LFAHHFQNKMIGLFLGDSDFSEIVLKKIKKLNKKYFIIDFSKNNKFKKDNNSHRISIGKFGKIINLIKEKNSNKVLFAGKIAKPKFSTLRLDLKGIYYMPDIIKASKLGDAAIIKTIIKILNIENIKVISSISFNPELAVKNGNYTKLKPNMNDNNSIKKGITYFNKLNNLDHVQAVIVKNNTILATEDRQGTKKMLSKLKKKSEGILIK
;
A
#
# COMPACT_ATOMS: atom_id res chain seq x y z
N LEU A 1 38.04 -1.38 1.39
CA LEU A 1 37.63 -2.14 2.62
C LEU A 1 36.26 -1.74 3.17
N PHE A 2 35.49 -0.79 2.53
CA PHE A 2 34.17 -0.33 3.01
C PHE A 2 32.96 -0.89 2.24
N ALA A 3 33.15 -1.74 1.23
CA ALA A 3 32.07 -2.19 0.36
C ALA A 3 31.32 -3.45 0.85
N HIS A 4 31.75 -4.13 1.90
CA HIS A 4 31.19 -5.44 2.30
C HIS A 4 30.16 -5.42 3.42
N HIS A 5 29.85 -4.28 4.04
CA HIS A 5 28.93 -4.21 5.19
C HIS A 5 27.43 -4.01 4.82
N PHE A 6 27.08 -3.83 3.53
CA PHE A 6 25.69 -3.55 3.11
C PHE A 6 24.87 -4.79 2.70
N GLN A 7 25.44 -6.00 2.68
CA GLN A 7 24.82 -7.12 1.95
C GLN A 7 23.95 -8.09 2.76
N ASN A 8 23.77 -7.99 4.08
CA ASN A 8 23.15 -9.08 4.83
C ASN A 8 22.06 -8.70 5.86
N LYS A 9 21.50 -7.50 5.79
CA LYS A 9 20.40 -7.15 6.69
C LYS A 9 19.11 -7.85 6.27
N MET A 10 18.44 -8.47 7.25
CA MET A 10 17.16 -9.15 7.08
C MET A 10 16.07 -8.15 6.68
N ILE A 11 15.08 -8.58 5.88
CA ILE A 11 13.95 -7.76 5.45
C ILE A 11 12.71 -8.25 6.17
N GLY A 12 11.99 -7.36 6.86
CA GLY A 12 10.69 -7.66 7.43
C GLY A 12 9.59 -7.62 6.34
N LEU A 13 8.84 -8.69 6.20
CA LEU A 13 7.75 -8.79 5.24
C LEU A 13 6.42 -8.70 6.01
N PHE A 14 5.68 -7.62 5.85
CA PHE A 14 4.33 -7.46 6.39
C PHE A 14 3.34 -7.98 5.36
N LEU A 15 2.87 -9.19 5.56
CA LEU A 15 2.07 -9.91 4.58
C LEU A 15 0.60 -10.01 5.00
N GLY A 16 -0.29 -9.62 4.11
CA GLY A 16 -1.74 -9.74 4.26
C GLY A 16 -2.35 -10.78 3.33
N ASP A 17 -3.69 -10.74 3.22
CA ASP A 17 -4.46 -11.60 2.30
C ASP A 17 -4.30 -11.07 0.88
N SER A 18 -3.74 -11.81 -0.01
CA SER A 18 -3.83 -11.76 -1.48
C SER A 18 -2.72 -12.59 -2.11
N ASP A 19 -2.85 -12.90 -3.39
CA ASP A 19 -1.82 -13.58 -4.18
C ASP A 19 -0.55 -12.74 -4.31
N PHE A 20 -0.69 -11.41 -4.24
CA PHE A 20 0.44 -10.49 -4.27
C PHE A 20 1.44 -10.75 -3.12
N SER A 21 0.96 -11.11 -1.93
CA SER A 21 1.81 -11.48 -0.80
C SER A 21 2.66 -12.71 -1.10
N GLU A 22 2.06 -13.71 -1.75
CA GLU A 22 2.77 -14.96 -2.13
C GLU A 22 3.79 -14.71 -3.24
N ILE A 23 3.42 -13.90 -4.26
CA ILE A 23 4.32 -13.52 -5.35
C ILE A 23 5.56 -12.82 -4.79
N VAL A 24 5.38 -11.86 -3.88
CA VAL A 24 6.48 -11.15 -3.23
C VAL A 24 7.35 -12.12 -2.41
N LEU A 25 6.74 -12.96 -1.58
CA LEU A 25 7.48 -13.94 -0.78
C LEU A 25 8.26 -14.92 -1.66
N LYS A 26 7.64 -15.45 -2.71
CA LYS A 26 8.29 -16.35 -3.67
C LYS A 26 9.51 -15.69 -4.33
N LYS A 27 9.40 -14.41 -4.70
CA LYS A 27 10.49 -13.66 -5.29
C LYS A 27 11.63 -13.43 -4.30
N ILE A 28 11.35 -13.04 -3.07
CA ILE A 28 12.34 -12.84 -2.00
C ILE A 28 13.11 -14.14 -1.75
N LYS A 29 12.40 -15.29 -1.70
CA LYS A 29 13.03 -16.62 -1.59
C LYS A 29 13.91 -16.93 -2.80
N LYS A 30 13.41 -16.71 -4.02
CA LYS A 30 14.17 -16.93 -5.27
C LYS A 30 15.45 -16.08 -5.33
N LEU A 31 15.43 -14.89 -4.75
CA LEU A 31 16.61 -14.00 -4.66
C LEU A 31 17.53 -14.32 -3.47
N ASN A 32 17.26 -15.40 -2.73
CA ASN A 32 18.03 -15.80 -1.54
C ASN A 32 18.25 -14.67 -0.52
N LYS A 33 17.22 -13.75 -0.39
CA LYS A 33 17.30 -12.67 0.60
C LYS A 33 16.90 -13.18 1.97
N LYS A 34 17.63 -12.78 3.01
CA LYS A 34 17.25 -13.04 4.40
C LYS A 34 15.97 -12.25 4.74
N TYR A 35 14.96 -12.91 5.28
CA TYR A 35 13.68 -12.30 5.62
C TYR A 35 13.08 -12.92 6.86
N PHE A 36 12.12 -12.21 7.44
CA PHE A 36 11.12 -12.73 8.37
C PHE A 36 9.76 -12.18 7.97
N ILE A 37 8.70 -12.87 8.36
CA ILE A 37 7.32 -12.51 8.04
C ILE A 37 6.61 -12.05 9.32
N ILE A 38 5.87 -10.95 9.23
CA ILE A 38 4.80 -10.61 10.15
C ILE A 38 3.50 -10.88 9.41
N ASP A 39 2.83 -11.97 9.80
CA ASP A 39 1.63 -12.45 9.14
C ASP A 39 0.40 -11.73 9.68
N PHE A 40 -0.21 -10.88 8.84
CA PHE A 40 -1.47 -10.19 9.08
C PHE A 40 -2.66 -10.80 8.33
N SER A 41 -2.48 -11.92 7.64
CA SER A 41 -3.56 -12.60 6.92
C SER A 41 -4.62 -13.13 7.92
N LYS A 42 -5.88 -13.26 7.47
CA LYS A 42 -6.97 -13.73 8.35
C LYS A 42 -6.72 -15.13 8.90
N ASN A 43 -6.25 -16.04 8.04
CA ASN A 43 -6.15 -17.47 8.33
C ASN A 43 -4.72 -17.93 8.64
N ASN A 44 -3.84 -17.01 9.06
CA ASN A 44 -2.44 -17.33 9.32
C ASN A 44 -1.80 -18.08 8.13
N LYS A 45 -1.93 -17.50 6.95
CA LYS A 45 -1.61 -18.09 5.65
C LYS A 45 -0.14 -18.55 5.55
N PHE A 46 0.74 -17.86 6.25
CA PHE A 46 2.19 -18.10 6.21
C PHE A 46 2.72 -18.94 7.38
N LYS A 47 1.83 -19.61 8.18
CA LYS A 47 2.21 -20.39 9.37
C LYS A 47 3.19 -21.54 9.11
N LYS A 48 3.28 -22.03 7.86
CA LYS A 48 4.21 -23.11 7.47
C LYS A 48 5.64 -22.60 7.19
N ASP A 49 5.84 -21.29 7.13
CA ASP A 49 7.17 -20.70 6.95
C ASP A 49 7.82 -20.50 8.33
N ASN A 50 8.99 -21.12 8.56
CA ASN A 50 9.70 -21.07 9.85
C ASN A 50 10.09 -19.64 10.27
N ASN A 51 10.10 -18.69 9.32
CA ASN A 51 10.39 -17.28 9.60
C ASN A 51 9.12 -16.45 9.84
N SER A 52 7.95 -17.09 9.96
CA SER A 52 6.66 -16.41 10.11
C SER A 52 6.31 -16.20 11.58
N HIS A 53 5.92 -14.97 11.90
CA HIS A 53 5.48 -14.54 13.22
C HIS A 53 4.07 -13.97 13.14
N ARG A 54 3.16 -14.50 13.96
CA ARG A 54 1.80 -13.97 14.10
C ARG A 54 1.76 -12.93 15.22
N ILE A 55 1.60 -11.66 14.85
CA ILE A 55 1.49 -10.57 15.83
C ILE A 55 0.23 -9.76 15.50
N SER A 56 -0.57 -9.46 16.52
CA SER A 56 -1.74 -8.59 16.34
C SER A 56 -1.32 -7.19 15.91
N ILE A 57 -2.08 -6.61 14.95
CA ILE A 57 -1.80 -5.29 14.39
C ILE A 57 -1.79 -4.16 15.44
N GLY A 58 -2.44 -4.35 16.59
CA GLY A 58 -2.42 -3.39 17.71
C GLY A 58 -1.15 -3.45 18.57
N LYS A 59 -0.31 -4.47 18.40
CA LYS A 59 0.90 -4.69 19.21
C LYS A 59 2.13 -4.06 18.56
N PHE A 60 2.11 -2.73 18.39
CA PHE A 60 3.19 -1.98 17.71
C PHE A 60 4.55 -2.17 18.37
N GLY A 61 4.61 -2.19 19.70
CA GLY A 61 5.85 -2.44 20.44
C GLY A 61 6.42 -3.82 20.13
N LYS A 62 5.59 -4.86 20.12
CA LYS A 62 6.04 -6.22 19.76
C LYS A 62 6.53 -6.30 18.33
N ILE A 63 5.87 -5.63 17.38
CA ILE A 63 6.28 -5.57 15.98
C ILE A 63 7.66 -4.90 15.86
N ILE A 64 7.82 -3.73 16.47
CA ILE A 64 9.07 -2.96 16.43
C ILE A 64 10.22 -3.73 17.09
N ASN A 65 9.96 -4.36 18.24
CA ASN A 65 10.96 -5.17 18.93
C ASN A 65 11.41 -6.36 18.09
N LEU A 66 10.47 -7.09 17.47
CA LEU A 66 10.83 -8.18 16.57
C LEU A 66 11.72 -7.71 15.40
N ILE A 67 11.41 -6.55 14.79
CA ILE A 67 12.23 -5.99 13.72
C ILE A 67 13.65 -5.70 14.22
N LYS A 68 13.80 -5.13 15.41
CA LYS A 68 15.09 -4.83 16.03
C LYS A 68 15.85 -6.11 16.42
N GLU A 69 15.20 -7.10 17.02
CA GLU A 69 15.76 -8.42 17.36
C GLU A 69 16.29 -9.16 16.13
N LYS A 70 15.62 -9.01 14.99
CA LYS A 70 16.06 -9.56 13.70
C LYS A 70 17.17 -8.72 13.03
N ASN A 71 17.73 -7.71 13.71
CA ASN A 71 18.73 -6.79 13.17
C ASN A 71 18.32 -6.18 11.83
N SER A 72 17.01 -5.90 11.69
CA SER A 72 16.44 -5.29 10.49
C SER A 72 16.12 -3.82 10.72
N ASN A 73 16.27 -3.04 9.67
CA ASN A 73 15.79 -1.65 9.62
C ASN A 73 14.98 -1.37 8.35
N LYS A 74 14.56 -2.45 7.65
CA LYS A 74 13.77 -2.34 6.42
C LYS A 74 12.59 -3.29 6.48
N VAL A 75 11.44 -2.78 6.12
CA VAL A 75 10.21 -3.58 5.99
C VAL A 75 9.55 -3.33 4.63
N LEU A 76 8.76 -4.30 4.19
CA LEU A 76 8.02 -4.25 2.94
C LEU A 76 6.59 -4.68 3.21
N PHE A 77 5.63 -3.95 2.65
CA PHE A 77 4.21 -4.29 2.75
C PHE A 77 3.74 -4.99 1.48
N ALA A 78 3.05 -6.12 1.62
CA ALA A 78 2.41 -6.79 0.50
C ALA A 78 1.09 -7.43 0.91
N GLY A 79 0.09 -7.25 0.06
CA GLY A 79 -1.23 -7.81 0.22
C GLY A 79 -2.20 -6.95 1.04
N LYS A 80 -3.44 -7.40 1.07
CA LYS A 80 -4.54 -6.72 1.74
C LYS A 80 -4.57 -7.08 3.22
N ILE A 81 -4.57 -6.09 4.09
CA ILE A 81 -4.82 -6.26 5.52
C ILE A 81 -6.23 -5.77 5.80
N ALA A 82 -7.05 -6.62 6.44
CA ALA A 82 -8.40 -6.24 6.83
C ALA A 82 -8.33 -5.10 7.86
N LYS A 83 -9.09 -4.01 7.61
CA LYS A 83 -9.19 -2.91 8.57
C LYS A 83 -9.81 -3.43 9.87
N PRO A 84 -9.08 -3.36 11.00
CA PRO A 84 -9.62 -3.85 12.27
C PRO A 84 -10.66 -2.87 12.84
N LYS A 85 -11.54 -3.37 13.67
CA LYS A 85 -12.34 -2.52 14.55
C LYS A 85 -11.42 -1.99 15.66
N PHE A 86 -11.14 -0.69 15.68
CA PHE A 86 -10.18 -0.10 16.64
C PHE A 86 -10.56 -0.34 18.10
N SER A 87 -11.87 -0.37 18.42
CA SER A 87 -12.38 -0.61 19.78
C SER A 87 -12.11 -2.02 20.31
N THR A 88 -11.82 -2.99 19.44
CA THR A 88 -11.53 -4.38 19.83
C THR A 88 -10.05 -4.74 19.79
N LEU A 89 -9.19 -3.78 19.43
CA LEU A 89 -7.76 -4.03 19.37
C LEU A 89 -7.13 -4.11 20.76
N ARG A 90 -6.41 -5.20 21.01
CA ARG A 90 -5.53 -5.31 22.18
C ARG A 90 -4.23 -4.56 21.87
N LEU A 91 -4.04 -3.41 22.50
CA LEU A 91 -2.87 -2.56 22.31
C LEU A 91 -1.76 -2.93 23.31
N ASP A 92 -0.51 -2.69 22.94
CA ASP A 92 0.61 -2.54 23.88
C ASP A 92 0.91 -1.03 24.08
N LEU A 93 1.92 -0.69 24.89
CA LEU A 93 2.24 0.70 25.24
C LEU A 93 2.48 1.56 23.98
N LYS A 94 3.26 1.05 23.02
CA LYS A 94 3.47 1.78 21.75
C LYS A 94 2.20 1.82 20.88
N GLY A 95 1.38 0.77 20.94
CA GLY A 95 0.07 0.75 20.31
C GLY A 95 -0.84 1.84 20.86
N ILE A 96 -0.88 2.01 22.20
CA ILE A 96 -1.65 3.08 22.86
C ILE A 96 -1.13 4.46 22.40
N TYR A 97 0.19 4.63 22.39
CA TYR A 97 0.82 5.91 22.03
C TYR A 97 0.51 6.33 20.58
N TYR A 98 0.57 5.40 19.62
CA TYR A 98 0.37 5.72 18.20
C TYR A 98 -1.09 5.64 17.72
N MET A 99 -1.98 5.01 18.47
CA MET A 99 -3.37 4.78 18.06
C MET A 99 -4.16 6.07 17.76
N PRO A 100 -4.03 7.17 18.52
CA PRO A 100 -4.74 8.41 18.22
C PRO A 100 -4.48 8.92 16.79
N ASP A 101 -3.22 8.90 16.33
CA ASP A 101 -2.85 9.33 14.98
C ASP A 101 -3.44 8.41 13.91
N ILE A 102 -3.45 7.10 14.16
CA ILE A 102 -4.02 6.10 13.25
C ILE A 102 -5.54 6.26 13.15
N ILE A 103 -6.23 6.50 14.27
CA ILE A 103 -7.68 6.75 14.27
C ILE A 103 -7.98 8.04 13.50
N LYS A 104 -7.22 9.13 13.71
CA LYS A 104 -7.36 10.37 12.96
C LYS A 104 -7.18 10.13 11.47
N ALA A 105 -6.12 9.42 11.07
CA ALA A 105 -5.85 9.07 9.68
C ALA A 105 -6.97 8.19 9.08
N SER A 106 -7.57 7.30 9.86
CA SER A 106 -8.63 6.41 9.38
C SER A 106 -9.90 7.13 8.93
N LYS A 107 -10.11 8.35 9.40
CA LYS A 107 -11.22 9.22 8.96
C LYS A 107 -10.96 9.82 7.57
N LEU A 108 -9.69 9.86 7.14
CA LEU A 108 -9.26 10.39 5.84
C LEU A 108 -9.16 9.30 4.75
N GLY A 109 -9.16 8.01 5.13
CA GLY A 109 -9.12 6.88 4.21
C GLY A 109 -7.91 5.97 4.40
N ASP A 110 -7.87 4.88 3.63
CA ASP A 110 -6.86 3.82 3.80
C ASP A 110 -5.45 4.31 3.43
N ALA A 111 -5.31 5.18 2.44
CA ALA A 111 -4.03 5.76 2.06
C ALA A 111 -3.42 6.60 3.20
N ALA A 112 -4.25 7.36 3.93
CA ALA A 112 -3.80 8.15 5.07
C ALA A 112 -3.33 7.27 6.23
N ILE A 113 -4.00 6.12 6.46
CA ILE A 113 -3.55 5.12 7.46
C ILE A 113 -2.15 4.63 7.10
N ILE A 114 -1.93 4.21 5.84
CA ILE A 114 -0.64 3.69 5.40
C ILE A 114 0.47 4.75 5.53
N LYS A 115 0.21 6.00 5.12
CA LYS A 115 1.16 7.11 5.30
C LYS A 115 1.52 7.32 6.77
N THR A 116 0.54 7.26 7.67
CA THR A 116 0.75 7.38 9.11
C THR A 116 1.59 6.23 9.66
N ILE A 117 1.31 5.00 9.26
CA ILE A 117 2.11 3.82 9.65
C ILE A 117 3.56 3.96 9.15
N ILE A 118 3.77 4.40 7.91
CA ILE A 118 5.11 4.66 7.35
C ILE A 118 5.83 5.72 8.19
N LYS A 119 5.16 6.81 8.56
CA LYS A 119 5.72 7.86 9.42
C LYS A 119 6.13 7.31 10.78
N ILE A 120 5.29 6.49 11.42
CA ILE A 120 5.59 5.84 12.71
C ILE A 120 6.82 4.94 12.60
N LEU A 121 6.90 4.11 11.56
CA LEU A 121 8.04 3.24 11.34
C LEU A 121 9.33 4.03 11.10
N ASN A 122 9.27 5.14 10.37
CA ASN A 122 10.41 6.03 10.16
C ASN A 122 10.89 6.67 11.46
N ILE A 123 9.99 7.10 12.36
CA ILE A 123 10.33 7.59 13.71
C ILE A 123 11.08 6.51 14.50
N GLU A 124 10.74 5.24 14.32
CA GLU A 124 11.40 4.09 14.96
C GLU A 124 12.66 3.63 14.18
N ASN A 125 13.16 4.41 13.22
CA ASN A 125 14.31 4.12 12.36
C ASN A 125 14.12 2.87 11.47
N ILE A 126 12.88 2.55 11.10
CA ILE A 126 12.52 1.45 10.23
C ILE A 126 12.03 2.01 8.89
N LYS A 127 12.77 1.76 7.81
CA LYS A 127 12.47 2.22 6.46
C LYS A 127 11.49 1.26 5.78
N VAL A 128 10.39 1.79 5.26
CA VAL A 128 9.49 1.03 4.36
C VAL A 128 10.03 1.10 2.94
N ILE A 129 10.22 -0.08 2.33
CA ILE A 129 10.72 -0.22 0.95
C ILE A 129 9.61 -0.73 0.04
N SER A 130 9.68 -0.35 -1.24
CA SER A 130 8.70 -0.78 -2.23
C SER A 130 8.88 -2.24 -2.62
N SER A 131 7.78 -2.97 -2.77
CA SER A 131 7.77 -4.32 -3.31
C SER A 131 8.28 -4.38 -4.76
N ILE A 132 8.12 -3.31 -5.53
CA ILE A 132 8.62 -3.18 -6.91
C ILE A 132 10.15 -3.28 -6.95
N SER A 133 10.85 -2.88 -5.89
CA SER A 133 12.31 -3.02 -5.81
C SER A 133 12.80 -4.47 -5.96
N PHE A 134 11.94 -5.46 -5.65
CA PHE A 134 12.23 -6.90 -5.79
C PHE A 134 11.47 -7.55 -6.95
N ASN A 135 10.39 -6.93 -7.39
CA ASN A 135 9.50 -7.42 -8.44
C ASN A 135 9.24 -6.34 -9.49
N PRO A 136 10.28 -5.81 -10.18
CA PRO A 136 10.08 -4.75 -11.17
C PRO A 136 9.15 -5.17 -12.32
N GLU A 137 9.05 -6.47 -12.59
CA GLU A 137 8.13 -7.05 -13.57
C GLU A 137 6.64 -6.86 -13.21
N LEU A 138 6.32 -6.55 -11.96
CA LEU A 138 4.94 -6.24 -11.54
C LEU A 138 4.56 -4.77 -11.77
N ALA A 139 5.52 -3.94 -12.13
CA ALA A 139 5.26 -2.56 -12.53
C ALA A 139 4.85 -2.51 -13.99
N VAL A 140 3.72 -1.87 -14.25
CA VAL A 140 3.28 -1.57 -15.61
C VAL A 140 4.21 -0.52 -16.19
N LYS A 141 4.83 -0.79 -17.35
CA LYS A 141 5.64 0.19 -18.10
C LYS A 141 4.70 1.19 -18.79
N ASN A 142 5.24 2.36 -19.13
CA ASN A 142 4.48 3.31 -19.94
C ASN A 142 4.15 2.70 -21.29
N GLY A 143 2.90 2.82 -21.74
CA GLY A 143 2.45 2.32 -23.04
C GLY A 143 0.97 1.93 -23.08
N ASN A 144 0.54 1.52 -24.27
CA ASN A 144 -0.79 0.99 -24.49
C ASN A 144 -0.82 -0.53 -24.32
N TYR A 145 -1.70 -1.03 -23.46
CA TYR A 145 -1.85 -2.46 -23.16
C TYR A 145 -3.12 -3.06 -23.78
N THR A 146 -3.91 -2.25 -24.49
CA THR A 146 -5.14 -2.67 -25.15
C THR A 146 -5.07 -2.41 -26.65
N LYS A 147 -6.02 -2.99 -27.41
CA LYS A 147 -6.13 -2.75 -28.86
C LYS A 147 -6.50 -1.30 -29.18
N LEU A 148 -7.28 -0.67 -28.33
CA LEU A 148 -7.68 0.74 -28.49
C LEU A 148 -6.52 1.64 -28.02
N LYS A 149 -6.22 2.64 -28.86
CA LYS A 149 -5.26 3.70 -28.55
C LYS A 149 -6.01 5.02 -28.33
N PRO A 150 -5.56 5.86 -27.40
CA PRO A 150 -6.19 7.17 -27.19
C PRO A 150 -6.01 8.04 -28.44
N ASN A 151 -7.08 8.68 -28.87
CA ASN A 151 -7.07 9.70 -29.90
C ASN A 151 -6.65 11.07 -29.30
N MET A 152 -6.66 12.14 -30.11
CA MET A 152 -6.27 13.49 -29.65
C MET A 152 -7.18 14.01 -28.52
N ASN A 153 -8.49 13.81 -28.62
CA ASN A 153 -9.46 14.21 -27.59
C ASN A 153 -9.25 13.43 -26.28
N ASP A 154 -8.96 12.13 -26.40
CA ASP A 154 -8.65 11.29 -25.25
C ASP A 154 -7.38 11.78 -24.55
N ASN A 155 -6.33 12.09 -25.31
CA ASN A 155 -5.08 12.59 -24.77
C ASN A 155 -5.26 13.94 -24.05
N ASN A 156 -6.10 14.84 -24.57
CA ASN A 156 -6.43 16.10 -23.90
C ASN A 156 -7.20 15.86 -22.60
N SER A 157 -8.15 14.92 -22.61
CA SER A 157 -8.89 14.52 -21.42
C SER A 157 -7.99 13.88 -20.38
N ILE A 158 -7.03 13.04 -20.78
CA ILE A 158 -6.01 12.45 -19.88
C ILE A 158 -5.17 13.55 -19.24
N LYS A 159 -4.63 14.48 -20.04
CA LYS A 159 -3.85 15.61 -19.53
C LYS A 159 -4.66 16.45 -18.53
N LYS A 160 -5.94 16.69 -18.81
CA LYS A 160 -6.85 17.41 -17.91
C LYS A 160 -7.01 16.70 -16.56
N GLY A 161 -7.21 15.38 -16.55
CA GLY A 161 -7.33 14.60 -15.32
C GLY A 161 -6.05 14.58 -14.52
N ILE A 162 -4.88 14.42 -15.16
CA ILE A 162 -3.58 14.49 -14.50
C ILE A 162 -3.37 15.88 -13.88
N THR A 163 -3.66 16.95 -14.63
CA THR A 163 -3.57 18.32 -14.11
C THR A 163 -4.50 18.55 -12.93
N TYR A 164 -5.70 17.94 -12.96
CA TYR A 164 -6.62 18.00 -11.84
C TYR A 164 -6.03 17.34 -10.59
N PHE A 165 -5.46 16.13 -10.71
CA PHE A 165 -4.78 15.47 -9.59
C PHE A 165 -3.63 16.30 -9.01
N ASN A 166 -2.83 16.91 -9.85
CA ASN A 166 -1.68 17.75 -9.43
C ASN A 166 -2.12 19.01 -8.66
N LYS A 167 -3.37 19.48 -8.86
CA LYS A 167 -3.95 20.61 -8.15
C LYS A 167 -4.62 20.23 -6.82
N LEU A 168 -4.87 18.94 -6.58
CA LEU A 168 -5.45 18.45 -5.35
C LEU A 168 -4.40 18.42 -4.26
N ASN A 169 -4.25 19.52 -3.52
CA ASN A 169 -3.39 19.58 -2.36
C ASN A 169 -3.88 18.60 -1.29
N ASN A 170 -3.18 17.47 -1.12
CA ASN A 170 -3.34 16.50 -0.02
C ASN A 170 -4.75 15.93 0.24
N LEU A 171 -5.66 15.96 -0.73
CA LEU A 171 -6.94 15.25 -0.65
C LEU A 171 -6.71 13.75 -0.92
N ASP A 172 -6.14 13.06 0.04
CA ASP A 172 -5.73 11.65 -0.06
C ASP A 172 -6.86 10.66 -0.39
N HIS A 173 -8.12 11.11 -0.41
CA HIS A 173 -9.27 10.28 -0.72
C HIS A 173 -9.66 10.29 -2.21
N VAL A 174 -9.15 11.23 -3.01
CA VAL A 174 -9.42 11.30 -4.45
C VAL A 174 -8.34 10.54 -5.21
N GLN A 175 -8.66 9.33 -5.65
CA GLN A 175 -7.74 8.45 -6.39
C GLN A 175 -8.22 8.18 -7.81
N ALA A 176 -9.41 8.67 -8.20
CA ALA A 176 -9.95 8.50 -9.53
C ALA A 176 -10.81 9.68 -9.96
N VAL A 177 -10.71 10.04 -11.23
CA VAL A 177 -11.60 11.02 -11.88
C VAL A 177 -12.05 10.48 -13.24
N ILE A 178 -13.20 10.94 -13.71
CA ILE A 178 -13.69 10.65 -15.06
C ILE A 178 -13.71 11.97 -15.83
N VAL A 179 -13.07 11.95 -16.98
CA VAL A 179 -12.99 13.11 -17.89
C VAL A 179 -13.58 12.74 -19.24
N LYS A 180 -14.42 13.60 -19.80
CA LYS A 180 -14.97 13.51 -21.16
C LYS A 180 -14.87 14.88 -21.83
N ASN A 181 -14.37 14.90 -23.06
CA ASN A 181 -14.26 16.13 -23.85
C ASN A 181 -13.59 17.27 -23.04
N ASN A 182 -12.49 16.97 -22.38
CA ASN A 182 -11.74 17.90 -21.55
C ASN A 182 -12.49 18.49 -20.35
N THR A 183 -13.63 17.87 -19.95
CA THR A 183 -14.44 18.26 -18.78
C THR A 183 -14.47 17.15 -17.74
N ILE A 184 -14.29 17.48 -16.47
CA ILE A 184 -14.39 16.51 -15.38
C ILE A 184 -15.86 16.20 -15.13
N LEU A 185 -16.25 14.94 -15.37
CA LEU A 185 -17.61 14.46 -15.16
C LEU A 185 -17.86 13.97 -13.75
N ALA A 186 -16.87 13.33 -13.15
CA ALA A 186 -17.00 12.79 -11.82
C ALA A 186 -15.63 12.70 -11.13
N THR A 187 -15.65 12.88 -9.82
CA THR A 187 -14.49 12.77 -8.95
C THR A 187 -14.79 11.77 -7.84
N GLU A 188 -13.82 10.92 -7.53
CA GLU A 188 -13.94 9.98 -6.41
C GLU A 188 -14.11 10.72 -5.10
N ASP A 189 -15.02 10.21 -4.29
CA ASP A 189 -15.22 10.64 -2.91
C ASP A 189 -14.77 9.54 -1.92
N ARG A 190 -15.01 9.72 -0.63
CA ARG A 190 -14.69 8.73 0.42
C ARG A 190 -15.39 7.38 0.25
N GLN A 191 -16.40 7.28 -0.62
CA GLN A 191 -17.12 6.03 -0.91
C GLN A 191 -16.41 5.18 -1.95
N GLY A 192 -15.34 5.70 -2.57
CA GLY A 192 -14.45 5.00 -3.48
C GLY A 192 -14.89 4.95 -4.94
N THR A 193 -13.98 4.51 -5.80
CA THR A 193 -14.15 4.46 -7.27
C THR A 193 -15.42 3.70 -7.69
N LYS A 194 -15.74 2.57 -7.05
CA LYS A 194 -16.94 1.77 -7.39
C LYS A 194 -18.22 2.58 -7.23
N LYS A 195 -18.34 3.34 -6.15
CA LYS A 195 -19.52 4.19 -5.90
C LYS A 195 -19.59 5.36 -6.87
N MET A 196 -18.45 5.99 -7.18
CA MET A 196 -18.36 7.01 -8.21
C MET A 196 -18.87 6.48 -9.55
N LEU A 197 -18.39 5.32 -9.99
CA LEU A 197 -18.82 4.69 -11.25
C LEU A 197 -20.32 4.34 -11.25
N SER A 198 -20.87 3.89 -10.11
CA SER A 198 -22.30 3.53 -10.01
C SER A 198 -23.26 4.73 -10.11
N LYS A 199 -22.77 5.96 -9.89
CA LYS A 199 -23.54 7.20 -10.04
C LYS A 199 -23.65 7.67 -11.49
N LEU A 200 -22.82 7.12 -12.39
CA LEU A 200 -22.86 7.47 -13.80
C LEU A 200 -24.07 6.83 -14.49
N LYS A 201 -24.65 7.54 -15.45
CA LYS A 201 -25.70 6.97 -16.32
C LYS A 201 -25.12 5.83 -17.14
N LYS A 202 -25.89 4.76 -17.39
CA LYS A 202 -25.43 3.54 -18.11
C LYS A 202 -24.76 3.79 -19.47
N LYS A 203 -25.04 4.91 -20.15
CA LYS A 203 -24.43 5.31 -21.44
C LYS A 203 -23.41 6.43 -21.30
N SER A 204 -22.94 6.73 -20.08
CA SER A 204 -21.89 7.74 -19.93
C SER A 204 -20.58 7.22 -20.49
N GLU A 205 -20.03 7.99 -21.42
CA GLU A 205 -18.69 7.76 -21.97
C GLU A 205 -17.71 8.67 -21.24
N GLY A 206 -16.46 8.26 -21.21
CA GLY A 206 -15.41 9.06 -20.59
C GLY A 206 -14.17 8.22 -20.28
N ILE A 207 -13.11 8.88 -19.90
CA ILE A 207 -11.84 8.27 -19.58
C ILE A 207 -11.70 8.26 -18.05
N LEU A 208 -11.57 7.07 -17.48
CA LEU A 208 -11.22 6.90 -16.08
C LEU A 208 -9.71 7.09 -15.92
N ILE A 209 -9.32 8.06 -15.13
CA ILE A 209 -7.93 8.35 -14.76
C ILE A 209 -7.78 8.04 -13.29
N LYS A 210 -6.75 7.26 -12.94
CA LYS A 210 -6.53 6.79 -11.58
C LYS A 210 -5.03 6.80 -11.21
#